data_1ed5212fdf3b9769eec0a540049916f7
#
_entry.id   1ed5212fdf3b9769eec0a540049916f7
#
_cell.length_a   1.000
_cell.length_b   1.000
_cell.length_c   1.000
_cell.angle_alpha   90.00
_cell.angle_beta   90.00
_cell.angle_gamma   90.00
#
_symmetry.space_group_name_H-M   'P 1'
#
loop_
_entity.id
_entity.type
_entity.pdbx_description
1 polymer ?
#
loop_
_entity_poly.entity_id
_entity_poly.type
_entity_poly.pdbx_seq_one_letter_code
_entity_poly.pdbx_strand_id
1 'polypeptide(L)'
;MKLMYRKIAALAGKQMWLQVLILSFCFGLTLSGCGSNDSHSEDKQIKTTADQVWAFGQSHPDGFTLDIRSMTEPKEGIAVSYAATRNSHTRPQLEQVVRHALSHDGYVGGWLNSVDGLYYFDSTKLFPESSLKEALAFGKQNGQHSAFILSTLTDIPMSGKVAEIEERGTLVVGTTGDYRPLSFCESDGTYWGFGIEVAKEIARYLGVEISFVKTSWPTLSADVLAEPQLFDMAIGGITITDARRETMLMSDGYLANGKTILCRASDADRFRSLSDIDKEDVRVMVNPGGLNEKFAREHLTHATLIVHPKNEEIPSLVAEGSADVMITEITEAPYYVKTDSRLAAPLLNEPFTHGQIGVLMQKGQEDLLEMVNNAIEKMKTDGTLRQLHEKYGLVFRL
;
A
#
# COMPACT_ATOMS: atom_id res chain seq x y z
N MET A 1 -6.84 -16.22 -12.08
CA MET A 1 -5.50 -16.59 -12.58
C MET A 1 -4.35 -15.88 -11.80
N LYS A 2 -4.56 -14.69 -11.23
CA LYS A 2 -3.57 -13.94 -10.40
C LYS A 2 -3.20 -14.59 -9.04
N LEU A 3 -4.00 -15.52 -8.53
CA LEU A 3 -3.74 -16.17 -7.22
C LEU A 3 -2.73 -17.33 -7.28
N MET A 4 -2.34 -17.77 -8.45
CA MET A 4 -1.38 -18.87 -8.63
C MET A 4 0.09 -18.41 -8.61
N TYR A 5 0.36 -17.14 -8.88
CA TYR A 5 1.72 -16.58 -8.93
C TYR A 5 2.35 -16.32 -7.54
N ARG A 6 1.55 -16.03 -6.52
CA ARG A 6 2.06 -15.75 -5.16
C ARG A 6 2.60 -16.96 -4.37
N LYS A 7 2.37 -18.20 -4.83
CA LYS A 7 2.81 -19.42 -4.09
C LYS A 7 4.11 -20.05 -4.58
N ILE A 8 4.68 -19.61 -5.70
CA ILE A 8 5.89 -20.24 -6.27
C ILE A 8 7.18 -19.51 -5.88
N ALA A 9 7.13 -18.22 -5.59
CA ALA A 9 8.31 -17.45 -5.18
C ALA A 9 8.86 -17.77 -3.77
N ALA A 10 8.13 -18.49 -2.92
CA ALA A 10 8.53 -18.80 -1.55
C ALA A 10 9.34 -20.10 -1.37
N LEU A 11 9.63 -20.86 -2.42
CA LEU A 11 10.23 -22.21 -2.33
C LEU A 11 11.59 -22.40 -3.00
N ALA A 12 12.18 -21.39 -3.62
CA ALA A 12 13.47 -21.49 -4.34
C ALA A 12 14.67 -20.89 -3.60
N GLY A 13 14.67 -20.90 -2.28
CA GLY A 13 15.80 -20.48 -1.47
C GLY A 13 16.58 -21.64 -0.87
N LYS A 14 17.33 -22.41 -1.65
CA LYS A 14 18.48 -23.21 -1.13
C LYS A 14 19.41 -23.68 -2.24
N GLN A 15 20.61 -23.09 -2.18
CA GLN A 15 21.94 -23.64 -2.55
C GLN A 15 22.14 -24.21 -3.97
N MET A 16 23.00 -23.53 -4.75
CA MET A 16 24.21 -24.23 -5.27
C MET A 16 25.27 -23.18 -5.65
N TRP A 17 26.45 -23.29 -5.02
CA TRP A 17 27.67 -22.56 -5.38
C TRP A 17 28.25 -23.21 -6.62
N LEU A 18 28.45 -22.45 -7.68
CA LEU A 18 29.36 -22.82 -8.76
C LEU A 18 30.30 -21.65 -9.04
N GLN A 19 31.57 -21.89 -8.81
CA GLN A 19 32.66 -20.93 -9.06
C GLN A 19 32.81 -20.71 -10.57
N VAL A 20 32.75 -19.45 -10.99
CA VAL A 20 33.19 -19.04 -12.31
C VAL A 20 34.51 -18.26 -12.17
N LEU A 21 35.55 -18.81 -12.75
CA LEU A 21 36.89 -18.25 -12.84
C LEU A 21 36.85 -16.89 -13.56
N ILE A 22 37.33 -15.83 -12.88
CA ILE A 22 37.61 -14.53 -13.47
C ILE A 22 38.98 -14.63 -14.12
N LEU A 23 39.06 -14.59 -15.46
CA LEU A 23 40.27 -14.33 -16.19
C LEU A 23 40.39 -12.83 -16.48
N SER A 24 41.20 -12.16 -15.67
CA SER A 24 41.66 -10.79 -15.98
C SER A 24 42.61 -10.79 -17.17
N PHE A 25 42.24 -10.09 -18.21
CA PHE A 25 43.17 -9.74 -19.29
C PHE A 25 43.40 -8.23 -19.31
N CYS A 26 44.55 -7.82 -18.82
CA CYS A 26 45.09 -6.48 -19.11
C CYS A 26 45.54 -6.41 -20.56
N PHE A 27 45.03 -5.45 -21.32
CA PHE A 27 45.65 -5.08 -22.60
C PHE A 27 45.98 -3.59 -22.61
N GLY A 28 47.24 -3.36 -22.84
CA GLY A 28 47.86 -2.05 -22.92
C GLY A 28 47.44 -1.27 -24.16
N LEU A 29 47.41 0.05 -24.03
CA LEU A 29 47.21 1.01 -25.10
C LEU A 29 48.38 1.02 -26.05
N THR A 30 48.11 0.90 -27.35
CA THR A 30 48.90 1.56 -28.40
C THR A 30 47.94 2.29 -29.32
N LEU A 31 48.11 3.62 -29.40
CA LEU A 31 47.48 4.51 -30.36
C LEU A 31 48.14 4.34 -31.73
N SER A 32 47.36 4.04 -32.76
CA SER A 32 47.55 4.57 -34.14
C SER A 32 46.57 3.94 -35.13
N GLY A 33 45.83 4.74 -35.91
CA GLY A 33 45.30 4.34 -37.20
C GLY A 33 43.82 4.48 -37.45
N CYS A 34 43.49 5.44 -38.27
CA CYS A 34 42.18 5.82 -38.86
C CYS A 34 41.13 4.75 -39.14
N GLY A 35 39.91 4.96 -38.67
CA GLY A 35 38.70 5.16 -39.50
C GLY A 35 38.01 3.96 -40.15
N SER A 36 38.24 2.66 -39.75
CA SER A 36 37.42 1.56 -40.27
C SER A 36 37.30 0.35 -39.32
N ASN A 37 37.99 0.35 -38.17
CA ASN A 37 37.96 -0.76 -37.22
C ASN A 37 36.93 -0.59 -36.10
N ASP A 38 36.43 0.63 -35.85
CA ASP A 38 35.54 0.88 -34.68
C ASP A 38 34.15 0.28 -34.88
N SER A 39 33.57 0.33 -36.08
CA SER A 39 32.25 -0.23 -36.36
C SER A 39 32.20 -1.76 -36.24
N HIS A 40 33.27 -2.45 -36.61
CA HIS A 40 33.37 -3.91 -36.52
C HIS A 40 33.52 -4.39 -35.06
N SER A 41 34.21 -3.61 -34.22
CA SER A 41 34.35 -3.92 -32.80
C SER A 41 33.03 -3.69 -32.03
N GLU A 42 32.33 -2.62 -32.33
CA GLU A 42 31.03 -2.27 -31.76
C GLU A 42 29.95 -3.30 -32.12
N ASP A 43 29.82 -3.68 -33.38
CA ASP A 43 28.87 -4.71 -33.83
C ASP A 43 29.16 -6.08 -33.19
N LYS A 44 30.44 -6.43 -33.01
CA LYS A 44 30.81 -7.66 -32.30
C LYS A 44 30.40 -7.60 -30.83
N GLN A 45 30.59 -6.47 -30.15
CA GLN A 45 30.19 -6.28 -28.76
C GLN A 45 28.67 -6.37 -28.61
N ILE A 46 27.91 -5.71 -29.49
CA ILE A 46 26.43 -5.76 -29.48
C ILE A 46 25.96 -7.20 -29.64
N LYS A 47 26.50 -7.98 -30.55
CA LYS A 47 26.16 -9.39 -30.74
C LYS A 47 26.46 -10.20 -29.50
N THR A 48 27.61 -10.03 -28.89
CA THR A 48 28.00 -10.72 -27.66
C THR A 48 27.06 -10.37 -26.51
N THR A 49 26.78 -9.09 -26.31
CA THR A 49 25.82 -8.64 -25.25
C THR A 49 24.41 -9.20 -25.49
N ALA A 50 23.97 -9.20 -26.75
CA ALA A 50 22.66 -9.73 -27.07
C ALA A 50 22.59 -11.27 -26.91
N ASP A 51 23.69 -12.03 -27.11
CA ASP A 51 23.74 -13.46 -26.78
C ASP A 51 23.63 -13.69 -25.26
N GLN A 52 24.29 -12.84 -24.48
CA GLN A 52 24.19 -12.90 -23.00
C GLN A 52 22.78 -12.57 -22.52
N VAL A 53 22.14 -11.51 -23.04
CA VAL A 53 20.77 -11.14 -22.71
C VAL A 53 19.78 -12.23 -23.14
N TRP A 54 19.97 -12.82 -24.31
CA TRP A 54 19.15 -13.95 -24.77
C TRP A 54 19.22 -15.15 -23.83
N ALA A 55 20.44 -15.55 -23.46
CA ALA A 55 20.67 -16.65 -22.51
C ALA A 55 20.09 -16.31 -21.13
N PHE A 56 20.20 -15.05 -20.69
CA PHE A 56 19.61 -14.59 -19.44
C PHE A 56 18.09 -14.73 -19.44
N GLY A 57 17.41 -14.30 -20.50
CA GLY A 57 15.96 -14.44 -20.65
C GLY A 57 15.47 -15.87 -20.59
N GLN A 58 16.25 -16.85 -21.13
CA GLN A 58 15.88 -18.27 -21.08
C GLN A 58 15.86 -18.81 -19.63
N SER A 59 16.60 -18.22 -18.72
CA SER A 59 16.64 -18.58 -17.30
C SER A 59 15.67 -17.78 -16.42
N HIS A 60 15.00 -16.77 -17.00
CA HIS A 60 14.07 -15.85 -16.31
C HIS A 60 12.70 -15.83 -17.02
N PRO A 61 11.94 -16.95 -16.96
CA PRO A 61 10.65 -17.05 -17.65
C PRO A 61 9.59 -16.06 -17.12
N ASP A 62 9.74 -15.60 -15.87
CA ASP A 62 8.82 -14.65 -15.23
C ASP A 62 9.12 -13.18 -15.61
N GLY A 63 10.19 -12.95 -16.41
CA GLY A 63 10.64 -11.62 -16.82
C GLY A 63 11.82 -11.11 -16.01
N PHE A 64 12.46 -10.04 -16.53
CA PHE A 64 13.60 -9.37 -15.91
C PHE A 64 13.73 -7.92 -16.35
N THR A 65 14.47 -7.13 -15.57
CA THR A 65 15.11 -5.88 -16.02
C THR A 65 16.60 -6.01 -15.76
N LEU A 66 17.43 -5.82 -16.79
CA LEU A 66 18.87 -6.07 -16.75
C LEU A 66 19.65 -4.81 -17.14
N ASP A 67 20.56 -4.36 -16.30
CA ASP A 67 21.63 -3.44 -16.71
C ASP A 67 22.63 -4.21 -17.57
N ILE A 68 22.64 -3.95 -18.87
CA ILE A 68 23.48 -4.68 -19.83
C ILE A 68 24.95 -4.24 -19.84
N ARG A 69 25.30 -3.19 -19.10
CA ARG A 69 26.70 -2.77 -18.91
C ARG A 69 27.38 -3.58 -17.80
N SER A 70 26.65 -3.86 -16.74
CA SER A 70 27.12 -4.64 -15.58
C SER A 70 26.66 -6.10 -15.58
N MET A 71 25.66 -6.44 -16.38
CA MET A 71 24.96 -7.75 -16.40
C MET A 71 24.34 -8.09 -15.05
N THR A 72 23.74 -7.08 -14.39
CA THR A 72 23.07 -7.22 -13.09
C THR A 72 21.65 -6.71 -13.13
N GLU A 73 20.76 -7.31 -12.34
CA GLU A 73 19.39 -6.85 -12.16
C GLU A 73 19.31 -5.75 -11.08
N PRO A 74 18.78 -4.56 -11.42
CA PRO A 74 18.44 -3.57 -10.41
C PRO A 74 17.30 -4.10 -9.53
N LYS A 75 17.37 -3.82 -8.23
CA LYS A 75 16.37 -4.28 -7.26
C LYS A 75 15.31 -3.22 -6.93
N GLU A 76 15.57 -1.99 -7.32
CA GLU A 76 14.72 -0.83 -7.03
C GLU A 76 14.60 0.01 -8.30
N GLY A 77 13.48 0.73 -8.40
CA GLY A 77 13.19 1.64 -9.50
C GLY A 77 11.92 1.27 -10.25
N ILE A 78 11.51 2.15 -11.16
CA ILE A 78 10.35 1.96 -12.03
C ILE A 78 10.85 1.76 -13.45
N ALA A 79 10.65 0.59 -14.00
CA ALA A 79 11.05 0.21 -15.35
C ALA A 79 9.93 0.56 -16.34
N VAL A 80 10.29 1.30 -17.41
CA VAL A 80 9.37 1.69 -18.48
C VAL A 80 10.06 1.51 -19.84
N SER A 81 9.42 0.80 -20.74
CA SER A 81 10.01 0.48 -22.05
C SER A 81 9.90 1.63 -23.06
N TYR A 82 10.89 1.72 -23.95
CA TYR A 82 10.89 2.62 -25.11
C TYR A 82 10.03 2.08 -26.24
N ALA A 83 9.26 2.95 -26.90
CA ALA A 83 8.47 2.60 -28.09
C ALA A 83 9.31 2.07 -29.25
N ALA A 84 10.57 2.55 -29.38
CA ALA A 84 11.47 2.25 -30.48
C ALA A 84 11.83 0.77 -30.62
N THR A 85 11.72 -0.01 -29.53
CA THR A 85 12.07 -1.43 -29.49
C THR A 85 10.89 -2.35 -29.28
N ARG A 86 9.68 -1.82 -29.38
CA ARG A 86 8.43 -2.58 -29.18
C ARG A 86 8.33 -3.80 -30.09
N ASN A 87 7.76 -4.88 -29.56
CA ASN A 87 7.51 -6.13 -30.28
C ASN A 87 8.78 -6.88 -30.75
N SER A 88 9.91 -6.66 -30.09
CA SER A 88 11.15 -7.39 -30.38
C SER A 88 11.17 -8.75 -29.68
N HIS A 89 11.12 -9.84 -30.43
CA HIS A 89 11.09 -11.22 -29.92
C HIS A 89 12.05 -12.17 -30.66
N THR A 90 12.78 -11.68 -31.64
CA THR A 90 13.76 -12.48 -32.38
C THR A 90 15.20 -12.06 -32.03
N ARG A 91 16.16 -12.96 -32.26
CA ARG A 91 17.55 -12.69 -31.97
C ARG A 91 18.12 -11.47 -32.72
N PRO A 92 17.82 -11.24 -34.04
CA PRO A 92 18.23 -10.00 -34.73
C PRO A 92 17.58 -8.72 -34.19
N GLN A 93 16.30 -8.80 -33.73
CA GLN A 93 15.64 -7.68 -33.10
C GLN A 93 16.25 -7.37 -31.71
N LEU A 94 16.68 -8.39 -30.95
CA LEU A 94 17.40 -8.16 -29.69
C LEU A 94 18.71 -7.42 -29.88
N GLU A 95 19.42 -7.60 -30.99
CA GLU A 95 20.62 -6.78 -31.31
C GLU A 95 20.24 -5.28 -31.44
N GLN A 96 19.09 -4.96 -32.03
CA GLN A 96 18.58 -3.59 -32.11
C GLN A 96 18.17 -3.05 -30.74
N VAL A 97 17.54 -3.88 -29.90
CA VAL A 97 17.21 -3.53 -28.51
C VAL A 97 18.47 -3.20 -27.72
N VAL A 98 19.50 -4.04 -27.78
CA VAL A 98 20.79 -3.82 -27.12
C VAL A 98 21.47 -2.53 -27.63
N ARG A 99 21.48 -2.30 -28.94
CA ARG A 99 22.03 -1.07 -29.53
C ARG A 99 21.29 0.17 -28.99
N HIS A 100 19.98 0.14 -28.99
CA HIS A 100 19.15 1.22 -28.45
C HIS A 100 19.41 1.43 -26.96
N ALA A 101 19.43 0.36 -26.15
CA ALA A 101 19.68 0.44 -24.72
C ALA A 101 21.06 1.04 -24.39
N LEU A 102 22.15 0.62 -25.12
CA LEU A 102 23.50 1.16 -24.94
C LEU A 102 23.59 2.65 -25.25
N SER A 103 22.81 3.13 -26.23
CA SER A 103 22.77 4.56 -26.60
C SER A 103 21.86 5.40 -25.69
N HIS A 104 21.11 4.79 -24.76
CA HIS A 104 20.21 5.44 -23.83
C HIS A 104 20.59 5.09 -22.37
N ASP A 105 19.71 4.43 -21.65
CA ASP A 105 19.87 4.22 -20.20
C ASP A 105 20.65 2.95 -19.84
N GLY A 106 20.83 2.02 -20.78
CA GLY A 106 21.61 0.78 -20.60
C GLY A 106 20.82 -0.37 -20.01
N TYR A 107 19.50 -0.29 -19.96
CA TYR A 107 18.65 -1.37 -19.44
C TYR A 107 17.89 -2.07 -20.55
N VAL A 108 17.75 -3.38 -20.40
CA VAL A 108 16.89 -4.22 -21.23
C VAL A 108 15.89 -4.94 -20.33
N GLY A 109 14.63 -4.81 -20.66
CA GLY A 109 13.54 -5.62 -20.09
C GLY A 109 13.27 -6.85 -20.94
N GLY A 110 12.85 -7.92 -20.33
CA GLY A 110 12.40 -9.13 -21.02
C GLY A 110 11.23 -9.77 -20.31
N TRP A 111 10.27 -10.33 -21.08
CA TRP A 111 9.08 -10.97 -20.51
C TRP A 111 8.46 -11.98 -21.48
N LEU A 112 7.85 -13.04 -20.92
CA LEU A 112 7.13 -14.05 -21.69
C LEU A 112 5.67 -13.64 -21.83
N ASN A 113 5.22 -13.47 -23.08
CA ASN A 113 3.81 -13.23 -23.35
C ASN A 113 3.04 -14.56 -23.31
N SER A 114 2.14 -14.69 -22.35
CA SER A 114 1.32 -15.90 -22.15
C SER A 114 0.26 -16.13 -23.25
N VAL A 115 0.01 -15.14 -24.09
CA VAL A 115 -1.01 -15.22 -25.16
C VAL A 115 -0.45 -15.92 -26.40
N ASP A 116 0.77 -15.55 -26.81
CA ASP A 116 1.41 -16.08 -28.02
C ASP A 116 2.62 -16.99 -27.73
N GLY A 117 3.07 -17.07 -26.46
CA GLY A 117 4.18 -17.89 -26.02
C GLY A 117 5.56 -17.36 -26.47
N LEU A 118 5.64 -16.12 -26.96
CA LEU A 118 6.88 -15.49 -27.38
C LEU A 118 7.52 -14.73 -26.22
N TYR A 119 8.85 -14.73 -26.20
CA TYR A 119 9.64 -13.94 -25.25
C TYR A 119 10.02 -12.61 -25.87
N TYR A 120 9.54 -11.50 -25.29
CA TYR A 120 9.76 -10.15 -25.78
C TYR A 120 10.90 -9.47 -25.03
N PHE A 121 11.59 -8.56 -25.73
CA PHE A 121 12.69 -7.76 -25.22
C PHE A 121 12.48 -6.29 -25.59
N ASP A 122 12.65 -5.40 -24.63
CA ASP A 122 12.55 -3.97 -24.82
C ASP A 122 13.73 -3.23 -24.22
N SER A 123 14.21 -2.19 -24.91
CA SER A 123 15.06 -1.19 -24.26
C SER A 123 14.24 -0.44 -23.24
N THR A 124 14.76 -0.31 -22.02
CA THR A 124 14.03 0.15 -20.84
C THR A 124 14.72 1.34 -20.22
N LYS A 125 13.96 2.29 -19.74
CA LYS A 125 14.41 3.38 -18.87
C LYS A 125 14.03 3.05 -17.43
N LEU A 126 14.97 3.28 -16.51
CA LEU A 126 14.77 3.09 -15.10
C LEU A 126 14.64 4.44 -14.40
N PHE A 127 13.52 4.68 -13.73
CA PHE A 127 13.26 5.87 -12.93
C PHE A 127 13.42 5.54 -11.44
N PRO A 128 13.82 6.52 -10.61
CA PRO A 128 13.69 6.39 -9.15
C PRO A 128 12.22 6.13 -8.76
N GLU A 129 11.96 5.35 -7.71
CA GLU A 129 10.59 5.07 -7.25
C GLU A 129 9.84 6.33 -6.79
N SER A 130 10.56 7.37 -6.36
CA SER A 130 10.00 8.69 -6.05
C SER A 130 9.53 9.48 -7.27
N SER A 131 9.82 9.01 -8.49
CA SER A 131 9.51 9.69 -9.77
C SER A 131 8.41 8.95 -10.56
N LEU A 132 7.39 8.44 -9.86
CA LEU A 132 6.29 7.70 -10.49
C LEU A 132 5.59 8.54 -11.57
N LYS A 133 5.34 9.81 -11.31
CA LYS A 133 4.71 10.73 -12.27
C LYS A 133 5.48 10.86 -13.58
N GLU A 134 6.80 11.02 -13.49
CA GLU A 134 7.67 11.11 -14.68
C GLU A 134 7.73 9.77 -15.43
N ALA A 135 7.73 8.64 -14.69
CA ALA A 135 7.72 7.30 -15.28
C ALA A 135 6.43 7.04 -16.06
N LEU A 136 5.25 7.39 -15.49
CA LEU A 136 3.95 7.25 -16.16
C LEU A 136 3.81 8.20 -17.35
N ALA A 137 4.29 9.45 -17.23
CA ALA A 137 4.30 10.39 -18.35
C ALA A 137 5.17 9.87 -19.51
N PHE A 138 6.35 9.33 -19.20
CA PHE A 138 7.24 8.71 -20.20
C PHE A 138 6.58 7.46 -20.82
N GLY A 139 5.92 6.61 -20.03
CA GLY A 139 5.19 5.46 -20.54
C GLY A 139 4.06 5.82 -21.48
N LYS A 140 3.23 6.82 -21.13
CA LYS A 140 2.18 7.37 -22.01
C LYS A 140 2.77 7.87 -23.33
N GLN A 141 3.88 8.64 -23.30
CA GLN A 141 4.56 9.13 -24.51
C GLN A 141 5.10 8.00 -25.40
N ASN A 142 5.54 6.91 -24.79
CA ASN A 142 6.03 5.72 -25.49
C ASN A 142 4.91 4.72 -25.81
N GLY A 143 3.64 5.05 -25.52
CA GLY A 143 2.47 4.19 -25.75
C GLY A 143 2.57 2.85 -25.04
N GLN A 144 3.16 2.83 -23.86
CA GLN A 144 3.20 1.65 -23.01
C GLN A 144 1.85 1.41 -22.32
N HIS A 145 1.57 0.17 -21.93
CA HIS A 145 0.36 -0.17 -21.21
C HIS A 145 0.54 -0.08 -19.70
N SER A 146 1.77 -0.26 -19.22
CA SER A 146 2.12 -0.19 -17.81
C SER A 146 3.58 0.22 -17.59
N ALA A 147 3.90 0.59 -16.34
CA ALA A 147 5.23 0.68 -15.77
C ALA A 147 5.40 -0.42 -14.72
N PHE A 148 6.63 -0.87 -14.46
CA PHE A 148 6.89 -1.95 -13.53
C PHE A 148 7.79 -1.49 -12.37
N ILE A 149 7.29 -1.59 -11.12
CA ILE A 149 8.08 -1.30 -9.91
C ILE A 149 8.87 -2.54 -9.51
N LEU A 150 10.20 -2.41 -9.49
CA LEU A 150 11.10 -3.53 -9.24
C LEU A 150 11.10 -4.00 -7.79
N SER A 151 11.04 -3.09 -6.82
CA SER A 151 11.11 -3.42 -5.39
C SER A 151 9.90 -4.22 -4.89
N THR A 152 8.72 -4.00 -5.50
CA THR A 152 7.46 -4.65 -5.12
C THR A 152 6.95 -5.63 -6.16
N LEU A 153 7.63 -5.74 -7.31
CA LEU A 153 7.22 -6.53 -8.47
C LEU A 153 5.79 -6.20 -8.93
N THR A 154 5.48 -4.90 -8.98
CA THR A 154 4.14 -4.38 -9.26
C THR A 154 4.05 -3.75 -10.64
N ASP A 155 3.00 -4.11 -11.36
CA ASP A 155 2.66 -3.55 -12.67
C ASP A 155 1.68 -2.39 -12.49
N ILE A 156 2.06 -1.17 -12.89
CA ILE A 156 1.21 0.03 -12.77
C ILE A 156 0.65 0.37 -14.14
N PRO A 157 -0.66 0.23 -14.34
CA PRO A 157 -1.30 0.57 -15.61
C PRO A 157 -1.15 2.05 -15.97
N MET A 158 -1.00 2.36 -17.26
CA MET A 158 -1.02 3.74 -17.78
C MET A 158 -2.43 4.35 -17.82
N SER A 159 -3.45 3.58 -17.47
CA SER A 159 -4.85 3.97 -17.33
C SER A 159 -5.42 3.35 -16.07
N GLY A 160 -6.43 3.95 -15.46
CA GLY A 160 -7.04 3.48 -14.21
C GLY A 160 -7.01 4.57 -13.14
N LYS A 161 -7.35 4.19 -11.91
CA LYS A 161 -7.52 5.16 -10.82
C LYS A 161 -6.22 5.84 -10.40
N VAL A 162 -5.12 5.11 -10.40
CA VAL A 162 -3.78 5.69 -10.10
C VAL A 162 -3.41 6.74 -11.14
N ALA A 163 -3.61 6.44 -12.43
CA ALA A 163 -3.32 7.39 -13.49
C ALA A 163 -4.18 8.67 -13.42
N GLU A 164 -5.45 8.55 -13.01
CA GLU A 164 -6.36 9.70 -12.78
C GLU A 164 -5.87 10.57 -11.60
N ILE A 165 -5.48 9.94 -10.48
CA ILE A 165 -4.95 10.63 -9.30
C ILE A 165 -3.67 11.40 -9.65
N GLU A 166 -2.78 10.78 -10.41
CA GLU A 166 -1.52 11.40 -10.84
C GLU A 166 -1.74 12.57 -11.81
N GLU A 167 -2.65 12.41 -12.77
CA GLU A 167 -3.00 13.48 -13.71
C GLU A 167 -3.58 14.68 -12.96
N ARG A 168 -4.45 14.43 -11.97
CA ARG A 168 -5.02 15.44 -11.08
C ARG A 168 -3.96 16.03 -10.13
N GLY A 169 -2.91 15.27 -9.80
CA GLY A 169 -1.85 15.66 -8.89
C GLY A 169 -2.24 15.65 -7.41
N THR A 170 -3.37 15.05 -7.05
CA THR A 170 -3.91 15.06 -5.68
C THR A 170 -4.64 13.76 -5.36
N LEU A 171 -4.30 13.14 -4.24
CA LEU A 171 -5.06 12.06 -3.62
C LEU A 171 -6.16 12.66 -2.73
N VAL A 172 -7.43 12.38 -3.03
CA VAL A 172 -8.57 12.83 -2.25
C VAL A 172 -8.97 11.74 -1.26
N VAL A 173 -8.98 12.04 0.04
CA VAL A 173 -9.15 11.07 1.11
C VAL A 173 -10.37 11.38 1.97
N GLY A 174 -11.32 10.46 2.03
CA GLY A 174 -12.47 10.50 2.93
C GLY A 174 -12.08 10.12 4.36
N THR A 175 -12.52 10.89 5.35
CA THR A 175 -12.31 10.56 6.76
C THR A 175 -13.40 11.17 7.64
N THR A 176 -13.75 10.50 8.75
CA THR A 176 -14.82 10.98 9.64
C THR A 176 -14.38 12.16 10.50
N GLY A 177 -13.11 12.20 10.88
CA GLY A 177 -12.55 13.30 11.66
C GLY A 177 -13.08 13.44 13.08
N ASP A 178 -13.61 12.35 13.66
CA ASP A 178 -14.21 12.28 15.00
C ASP A 178 -13.71 11.09 15.85
N TYR A 179 -12.54 10.53 15.49
CA TYR A 179 -12.06 9.26 16.05
C TYR A 179 -10.59 9.36 16.49
N ARG A 180 -10.34 9.98 17.66
CA ARG A 180 -8.99 10.10 18.25
C ARG A 180 -8.46 8.75 18.72
N PRO A 181 -7.16 8.46 18.61
CA PRO A 181 -6.11 9.26 17.96
C PRO A 181 -5.93 8.92 16.47
N LEU A 182 -6.89 8.24 15.81
CA LEU A 182 -6.74 7.75 14.45
C LEU A 182 -7.07 8.80 13.40
N SER A 183 -8.13 9.57 13.59
CA SER A 183 -8.54 10.65 12.71
C SER A 183 -9.33 11.70 13.50
N PHE A 184 -8.87 12.92 13.47
CA PHE A 184 -9.57 14.04 14.08
C PHE A 184 -9.46 15.29 13.23
N CYS A 185 -10.56 16.07 13.16
CA CYS A 185 -10.63 17.34 12.47
C CYS A 185 -10.78 18.47 13.52
N GLU A 186 -9.80 19.36 13.56
CA GLU A 186 -9.84 20.54 14.41
C GLU A 186 -10.89 21.56 13.92
N SER A 187 -11.22 22.52 14.75
CA SER A 187 -12.20 23.56 14.42
C SER A 187 -11.79 24.47 13.25
N ASP A 188 -10.50 24.54 12.94
CA ASP A 188 -9.93 25.27 11.80
C ASP A 188 -9.91 24.43 10.50
N GLY A 189 -10.38 23.19 10.54
CA GLY A 189 -10.39 22.28 9.41
C GLY A 189 -9.13 21.43 9.26
N THR A 190 -8.14 21.56 10.16
CA THR A 190 -6.92 20.75 10.12
C THR A 190 -7.19 19.32 10.57
N TYR A 191 -6.77 18.35 9.75
CA TYR A 191 -6.85 16.94 10.09
C TYR A 191 -5.55 16.43 10.68
N TRP A 192 -5.65 15.63 11.75
CA TRP A 192 -4.53 14.93 12.36
C TRP A 192 -4.94 13.54 12.86
N GLY A 193 -3.95 12.71 13.13
CA GLY A 193 -4.14 11.36 13.67
C GLY A 193 -3.26 10.33 12.95
N PHE A 194 -3.18 9.16 13.55
CA PHE A 194 -2.38 8.06 13.01
C PHE A 194 -2.78 7.69 11.57
N GLY A 195 -4.09 7.54 11.30
CA GLY A 195 -4.59 7.24 9.96
C GLY A 195 -4.36 8.39 8.98
N ILE A 196 -4.38 9.65 9.45
CA ILE A 196 -4.06 10.82 8.63
C ILE A 196 -2.58 10.81 8.19
N GLU A 197 -1.66 10.43 9.09
CA GLU A 197 -0.24 10.29 8.74
C GLU A 197 -0.03 9.12 7.77
N VAL A 198 -0.69 7.98 7.97
CA VAL A 198 -0.66 6.87 7.00
C VAL A 198 -1.15 7.31 5.63
N ALA A 199 -2.24 8.10 5.54
CA ALA A 199 -2.72 8.64 4.27
C ALA A 199 -1.70 9.58 3.60
N LYS A 200 -1.00 10.41 4.37
CA LYS A 200 0.08 11.28 3.87
C LYS A 200 1.25 10.47 3.32
N GLU A 201 1.61 9.36 3.96
CA GLU A 201 2.66 8.46 3.45
C GLU A 201 2.23 7.77 2.14
N ILE A 202 0.94 7.37 2.03
CA ILE A 202 0.40 6.82 0.77
C ILE A 202 0.47 7.88 -0.34
N ALA A 203 0.05 9.12 -0.08
CA ALA A 203 0.15 10.22 -1.06
C ALA A 203 1.61 10.49 -1.47
N ARG A 204 2.54 10.46 -0.51
CA ARG A 204 3.99 10.59 -0.78
C ARG A 204 4.52 9.45 -1.63
N TYR A 205 4.06 8.21 -1.37
CA TYR A 205 4.43 7.05 -2.17
C TYR A 205 3.93 7.18 -3.62
N LEU A 206 2.73 7.73 -3.82
CA LEU A 206 2.17 8.05 -5.14
C LEU A 206 2.82 9.30 -5.78
N GLY A 207 3.57 10.11 -5.05
CA GLY A 207 4.18 11.35 -5.57
C GLY A 207 3.19 12.49 -5.82
N VAL A 208 2.08 12.53 -5.08
CA VAL A 208 0.99 13.52 -5.24
C VAL A 208 0.71 14.28 -3.94
N GLU A 209 0.03 15.42 -4.05
CA GLU A 209 -0.53 16.14 -2.92
C GLU A 209 -1.71 15.36 -2.30
N ILE A 210 -2.12 15.75 -1.09
CA ILE A 210 -3.26 15.14 -0.40
C ILE A 210 -4.30 16.20 -0.03
N SER A 211 -5.57 15.82 -0.14
CA SER A 211 -6.69 16.59 0.40
C SER A 211 -7.66 15.68 1.15
N PHE A 212 -8.36 16.23 2.14
CA PHE A 212 -9.29 15.48 2.96
C PHE A 212 -10.72 15.96 2.76
N VAL A 213 -11.65 15.00 2.68
CA VAL A 213 -13.09 15.21 2.59
C VAL A 213 -13.75 14.59 3.81
N LYS A 214 -14.59 15.35 4.49
CA LYS A 214 -15.31 14.86 5.66
C LYS A 214 -16.43 13.90 5.23
N THR A 215 -16.48 12.74 5.85
CA THR A 215 -17.59 11.78 5.82
C THR A 215 -18.10 11.53 7.24
N SER A 216 -18.97 10.56 7.44
CA SER A 216 -19.48 10.16 8.75
C SER A 216 -19.64 8.64 8.83
N TRP A 217 -19.65 8.07 10.02
CA TRP A 217 -19.86 6.63 10.20
C TRP A 217 -21.15 6.12 9.56
N PRO A 218 -22.31 6.81 9.70
CA PRO A 218 -23.56 6.41 9.04
C PRO A 218 -23.50 6.43 7.51
N THR A 219 -22.77 7.37 6.92
CA THR A 219 -22.75 7.57 5.46
C THR A 219 -21.53 6.96 4.76
N LEU A 220 -20.51 6.52 5.51
CA LEU A 220 -19.22 6.07 4.98
C LEU A 220 -19.35 5.14 3.76
N SER A 221 -20.16 4.09 3.87
CA SER A 221 -20.33 3.13 2.77
C SER A 221 -21.01 3.75 1.56
N ALA A 222 -22.02 4.59 1.76
CA ALA A 222 -22.69 5.32 0.68
C ALA A 222 -21.75 6.33 0.01
N ASP A 223 -20.96 7.04 0.80
CA ASP A 223 -20.00 8.05 0.31
C ASP A 223 -18.86 7.41 -0.50
N VAL A 224 -18.38 6.21 -0.11
CA VAL A 224 -17.40 5.44 -0.90
C VAL A 224 -17.97 4.99 -2.25
N LEU A 225 -19.25 4.63 -2.27
CA LEU A 225 -19.94 4.13 -3.47
C LEU A 225 -20.64 5.22 -4.27
N ALA A 226 -20.47 6.49 -3.90
CA ALA A 226 -21.12 7.62 -4.56
C ALA A 226 -20.67 7.80 -6.03
N GLU A 227 -21.63 8.18 -6.88
CA GLU A 227 -21.37 8.57 -8.26
C GLU A 227 -21.97 9.98 -8.52
N PRO A 228 -21.16 10.98 -8.85
CA PRO A 228 -19.70 10.93 -9.00
C PRO A 228 -18.98 10.68 -7.69
N GLN A 229 -17.79 10.10 -7.79
CA GLN A 229 -16.98 9.73 -6.64
C GLN A 229 -16.58 10.95 -5.79
N LEU A 230 -16.77 10.87 -4.46
CA LEU A 230 -16.49 11.97 -3.54
C LEU A 230 -15.02 12.03 -3.13
N PHE A 231 -14.35 10.87 -3.06
CA PHE A 231 -12.94 10.72 -2.69
C PHE A 231 -12.39 9.38 -3.24
N ASP A 232 -11.08 9.28 -3.39
CA ASP A 232 -10.43 8.11 -4.00
C ASP A 232 -10.37 6.93 -3.03
N MET A 233 -10.15 7.20 -1.74
CA MET A 233 -10.11 6.22 -0.67
C MET A 233 -10.60 6.82 0.64
N ALA A 234 -10.98 5.97 1.61
CA ALA A 234 -11.35 6.39 2.95
C ALA A 234 -10.43 5.74 4.01
N ILE A 235 -10.06 6.52 5.05
CA ILE A 235 -9.14 6.12 6.11
C ILE A 235 -9.53 6.74 7.47
N GLY A 236 -8.98 6.21 8.56
CA GLY A 236 -9.16 6.81 9.90
C GLY A 236 -9.90 5.94 10.90
N GLY A 237 -9.54 4.65 10.97
CA GLY A 237 -10.11 3.72 11.94
C GLY A 237 -11.13 2.76 11.34
N ILE A 238 -11.04 2.51 10.04
CA ILE A 238 -11.98 1.65 9.32
C ILE A 238 -11.56 0.19 9.50
N THR A 239 -12.31 -0.56 10.32
CA THR A 239 -12.06 -1.99 10.55
C THR A 239 -12.32 -2.81 9.28
N ILE A 240 -11.40 -3.70 8.94
CA ILE A 240 -11.54 -4.67 7.86
C ILE A 240 -12.59 -5.71 8.27
N THR A 241 -13.61 -5.88 7.44
CA THR A 241 -14.67 -6.89 7.63
C THR A 241 -15.02 -7.56 6.30
N ASP A 242 -15.52 -8.80 6.36
CA ASP A 242 -15.96 -9.53 5.17
C ASP A 242 -17.12 -8.79 4.47
N ALA A 243 -18.07 -8.26 5.23
CA ALA A 243 -19.19 -7.48 4.70
C ALA A 243 -18.73 -6.25 3.87
N ARG A 244 -17.65 -5.57 4.31
CA ARG A 244 -17.06 -4.47 3.52
C ARG A 244 -16.37 -4.99 2.26
N ARG A 245 -15.67 -6.13 2.35
CA ARG A 245 -15.00 -6.76 1.21
C ARG A 245 -15.97 -7.30 0.15
N GLU A 246 -17.20 -7.63 0.53
CA GLU A 246 -18.23 -8.05 -0.42
C GLU A 246 -18.63 -6.93 -1.38
N THR A 247 -18.69 -5.70 -0.93
CA THR A 247 -19.19 -4.56 -1.71
C THR A 247 -18.13 -3.55 -2.12
N MET A 248 -16.99 -3.52 -1.42
CA MET A 248 -15.89 -2.54 -1.59
C MET A 248 -14.53 -3.25 -1.58
N LEU A 249 -13.46 -2.51 -1.86
CA LEU A 249 -12.09 -2.97 -1.70
C LEU A 249 -11.57 -2.54 -0.31
N MET A 250 -10.85 -3.44 0.34
CA MET A 250 -10.14 -3.17 1.60
C MET A 250 -8.66 -3.50 1.43
N SER A 251 -7.80 -2.59 1.87
CA SER A 251 -6.35 -2.83 1.90
C SER A 251 -5.95 -3.94 2.87
N ASP A 252 -4.68 -4.28 2.85
CA ASP A 252 -4.02 -5.00 3.94
C ASP A 252 -4.10 -4.17 5.24
N GLY A 253 -4.07 -4.86 6.39
CA GLY A 253 -4.14 -4.21 7.67
C GLY A 253 -2.82 -3.50 8.05
N TYR A 254 -2.94 -2.31 8.64
CA TYR A 254 -1.81 -1.53 9.13
C TYR A 254 -1.86 -1.23 10.64
N LEU A 255 -2.93 -1.66 11.32
CA LEU A 255 -3.10 -1.51 12.76
C LEU A 255 -4.02 -2.61 13.28
N ALA A 256 -3.60 -3.33 14.33
CA ALA A 256 -4.46 -4.28 15.04
C ALA A 256 -5.59 -3.56 15.76
N ASN A 257 -6.78 -4.14 15.75
CA ASN A 257 -7.98 -3.59 16.36
C ASN A 257 -8.85 -4.65 17.03
N GLY A 258 -9.75 -4.22 17.91
CA GLY A 258 -10.71 -5.10 18.57
C GLY A 258 -11.66 -4.30 19.48
N LYS A 259 -12.87 -4.78 19.64
CA LYS A 259 -13.87 -4.16 20.51
C LYS A 259 -13.48 -4.31 21.97
N THR A 260 -13.59 -3.22 22.71
CA THR A 260 -13.34 -3.14 24.14
C THR A 260 -14.33 -2.16 24.78
N ILE A 261 -14.13 -1.85 26.04
CA ILE A 261 -14.92 -0.87 26.76
C ILE A 261 -14.07 0.25 27.34
N LEU A 262 -14.71 1.39 27.50
CA LEU A 262 -14.26 2.50 28.34
C LEU A 262 -15.31 2.71 29.45
N CYS A 263 -14.87 2.81 30.67
CA CYS A 263 -15.73 3.05 31.85
C CYS A 263 -15.04 4.02 32.80
N ARG A 264 -15.74 4.40 33.88
CA ARG A 264 -15.09 5.14 34.98
C ARG A 264 -14.01 4.29 35.64
N ALA A 265 -12.92 4.89 36.08
CA ALA A 265 -11.84 4.22 36.78
C ALA A 265 -12.33 3.54 38.07
N SER A 266 -13.30 4.13 38.76
CA SER A 266 -13.98 3.54 39.95
C SER A 266 -14.75 2.26 39.66
N ASP A 267 -15.16 2.04 38.42
CA ASP A 267 -15.98 0.91 37.98
C ASP A 267 -15.17 -0.15 37.23
N ALA A 268 -13.86 0.02 37.10
CA ALA A 268 -13.00 -0.86 36.32
C ALA A 268 -13.07 -2.34 36.75
N ASP A 269 -13.23 -2.61 38.03
CA ASP A 269 -13.37 -3.96 38.55
C ASP A 269 -14.78 -4.55 38.39
N ARG A 270 -15.80 -3.71 38.15
CA ARG A 270 -17.16 -4.12 37.89
C ARG A 270 -17.36 -4.69 36.48
N PHE A 271 -16.59 -4.21 35.49
CA PHE A 271 -16.79 -4.51 34.08
C PHE A 271 -15.60 -5.31 33.50
N ARG A 272 -15.65 -6.64 33.68
CA ARG A 272 -14.57 -7.55 33.25
C ARG A 272 -14.96 -8.48 32.09
N SER A 273 -16.24 -8.47 31.70
CA SER A 273 -16.77 -9.34 30.64
C SER A 273 -17.99 -8.70 29.98
N LEU A 274 -18.40 -9.29 28.84
CA LEU A 274 -19.62 -8.90 28.16
C LEU A 274 -20.85 -9.07 29.06
N SER A 275 -20.93 -10.15 29.87
CA SER A 275 -22.00 -10.40 30.80
C SER A 275 -22.08 -9.41 31.97
N ASP A 276 -20.97 -8.72 32.28
CA ASP A 276 -21.00 -7.69 33.33
C ASP A 276 -21.61 -6.38 32.82
N ILE A 277 -21.53 -6.13 31.52
CA ILE A 277 -22.07 -4.92 30.88
C ILE A 277 -23.51 -5.14 30.34
N ASP A 278 -23.93 -6.40 30.07
CA ASP A 278 -25.29 -6.71 29.62
C ASP A 278 -26.24 -6.98 30.79
N LYS A 279 -26.50 -5.95 31.60
CA LYS A 279 -27.41 -5.98 32.74
C LYS A 279 -28.41 -4.80 32.68
N GLU A 280 -29.60 -4.99 33.19
CA GLU A 280 -30.68 -3.98 33.16
C GLU A 280 -30.30 -2.65 33.83
N ASP A 281 -29.40 -2.68 34.82
CA ASP A 281 -28.93 -1.50 35.55
C ASP A 281 -27.71 -0.82 34.88
N VAL A 282 -27.24 -1.31 33.70
CA VAL A 282 -26.08 -0.78 32.99
C VAL A 282 -26.51 0.03 31.75
N ARG A 283 -26.03 1.25 31.69
CA ARG A 283 -26.21 2.15 30.53
C ARG A 283 -24.98 2.10 29.66
N VAL A 284 -25.15 1.60 28.42
CA VAL A 284 -24.08 1.48 27.44
C VAL A 284 -24.26 2.53 26.35
N MET A 285 -23.22 3.34 26.10
CA MET A 285 -23.27 4.40 25.11
C MET A 285 -22.39 4.07 23.90
N VAL A 286 -22.89 4.39 22.71
CA VAL A 286 -22.22 4.18 21.41
C VAL A 286 -22.51 5.35 20.47
N ASN A 287 -21.63 5.55 19.46
CA ASN A 287 -21.89 6.44 18.34
C ASN A 287 -22.77 5.75 17.28
N PRO A 288 -23.56 6.51 16.50
CA PRO A 288 -24.47 5.94 15.50
C PRO A 288 -23.74 5.42 14.25
N GLY A 289 -24.32 4.39 13.61
CA GLY A 289 -23.97 3.92 12.26
C GLY A 289 -22.65 3.18 12.11
N GLY A 290 -21.86 3.07 13.18
CA GLY A 290 -20.57 2.39 13.17
C GLY A 290 -20.65 0.94 13.65
N LEU A 291 -19.50 0.26 13.63
CA LEU A 291 -19.38 -1.12 14.13
C LEU A 291 -19.55 -1.21 15.67
N ASN A 292 -19.41 -0.12 16.42
CA ASN A 292 -19.65 -0.09 17.86
C ASN A 292 -21.15 -0.23 18.16
N GLU A 293 -22.01 0.51 17.46
CA GLU A 293 -23.46 0.36 17.58
C GLU A 293 -23.93 -1.02 17.13
N LYS A 294 -23.42 -1.51 15.99
CA LYS A 294 -23.75 -2.85 15.49
C LYS A 294 -23.41 -3.92 16.54
N PHE A 295 -22.18 -3.89 17.06
CA PHE A 295 -21.73 -4.83 18.09
C PHE A 295 -22.63 -4.77 19.35
N ALA A 296 -22.93 -3.56 19.84
CA ALA A 296 -23.77 -3.41 21.01
C ALA A 296 -25.18 -4.00 20.79
N ARG A 297 -25.81 -3.74 19.65
CA ARG A 297 -27.15 -4.28 19.32
C ARG A 297 -27.17 -5.80 19.14
N GLU A 298 -26.08 -6.39 18.66
CA GLU A 298 -25.97 -7.84 18.45
C GLU A 298 -25.70 -8.62 19.74
N HIS A 299 -25.04 -8.00 20.72
CA HIS A 299 -24.52 -8.71 21.89
C HIS A 299 -25.12 -8.26 23.24
N LEU A 300 -25.78 -7.09 23.28
CA LEU A 300 -26.38 -6.57 24.51
C LEU A 300 -27.91 -6.61 24.41
N THR A 301 -28.51 -7.43 25.22
CA THR A 301 -29.97 -7.68 25.20
C THR A 301 -30.69 -7.15 26.42
N HIS A 302 -29.98 -6.92 27.51
CA HIS A 302 -30.51 -6.46 28.79
C HIS A 302 -30.09 -5.01 29.11
N ALA A 303 -28.92 -4.60 28.72
CA ALA A 303 -28.38 -3.27 28.99
C ALA A 303 -29.19 -2.17 28.29
N THR A 304 -29.27 -1.00 28.94
CA THR A 304 -29.85 0.19 28.29
C THR A 304 -28.87 0.78 27.30
N LEU A 305 -29.16 0.63 25.98
CA LEU A 305 -28.31 1.18 24.90
C LEU A 305 -28.69 2.64 24.63
N ILE A 306 -27.69 3.53 24.71
CA ILE A 306 -27.79 4.96 24.41
C ILE A 306 -26.97 5.25 23.17
N VAL A 307 -27.61 5.75 22.09
CA VAL A 307 -26.92 6.17 20.87
C VAL A 307 -26.71 7.69 20.93
N HIS A 308 -25.45 8.12 21.01
CA HIS A 308 -25.09 9.55 21.10
C HIS A 308 -24.47 10.03 19.79
N PRO A 309 -24.95 11.17 19.20
CA PRO A 309 -24.58 11.56 17.83
C PRO A 309 -23.13 12.00 17.66
N LYS A 310 -22.44 12.38 18.74
CA LYS A 310 -21.08 12.87 18.70
C LYS A 310 -20.14 11.93 19.43
N ASN A 311 -19.36 11.17 18.65
CA ASN A 311 -18.45 10.16 19.20
C ASN A 311 -17.46 10.75 20.23
N GLU A 312 -16.90 11.90 19.93
CA GLU A 312 -15.92 12.58 20.77
C GLU A 312 -16.42 13.06 22.14
N GLU A 313 -17.74 13.20 22.33
CA GLU A 313 -18.35 13.57 23.61
C GLU A 313 -18.55 12.39 24.55
N ILE A 314 -18.68 11.16 24.01
CA ILE A 314 -19.03 9.95 24.78
C ILE A 314 -18.09 9.69 25.96
N PRO A 315 -16.74 9.77 25.80
CA PRO A 315 -15.83 9.53 26.92
C PRO A 315 -16.10 10.46 28.12
N SER A 316 -16.33 11.76 27.87
CA SER A 316 -16.67 12.72 28.94
C SER A 316 -17.99 12.40 29.61
N LEU A 317 -19.02 12.01 28.83
CA LEU A 317 -20.33 11.61 29.35
C LEU A 317 -20.26 10.36 30.25
N VAL A 318 -19.37 9.41 29.91
CA VAL A 318 -19.07 8.24 30.77
C VAL A 318 -18.37 8.68 32.06
N ALA A 319 -17.34 9.56 31.94
CA ALA A 319 -16.64 10.08 33.12
C ALA A 319 -17.56 10.85 34.08
N GLU A 320 -18.56 11.54 33.54
CA GLU A 320 -19.57 12.33 34.30
C GLU A 320 -20.75 11.47 34.84
N GLY A 321 -20.82 10.20 34.45
CA GLY A 321 -21.86 9.28 34.88
C GLY A 321 -23.17 9.35 34.09
N SER A 322 -23.20 9.99 32.93
CA SER A 322 -24.35 9.97 32.01
C SER A 322 -24.57 8.58 31.38
N ALA A 323 -23.50 7.81 31.24
CA ALA A 323 -23.51 6.38 30.95
C ALA A 323 -22.49 5.66 31.84
N ASP A 324 -22.58 4.33 31.91
CA ASP A 324 -21.68 3.52 32.71
C ASP A 324 -20.52 2.98 31.89
N VAL A 325 -20.75 2.66 30.62
CA VAL A 325 -19.80 2.06 29.69
C VAL A 325 -19.96 2.68 28.31
N MET A 326 -18.85 2.90 27.61
CA MET A 326 -18.78 3.11 26.17
C MET A 326 -18.26 1.83 25.52
N ILE A 327 -18.94 1.30 24.49
CA ILE A 327 -18.31 0.34 23.56
C ILE A 327 -17.40 1.12 22.64
N THR A 328 -16.12 0.75 22.63
CA THR A 328 -15.06 1.38 21.86
C THR A 328 -14.07 0.34 21.32
N GLU A 329 -12.88 0.75 20.96
CA GLU A 329 -11.85 -0.10 20.39
C GLU A 329 -10.51 0.04 21.13
N ILE A 330 -9.68 -1.02 21.09
CA ILE A 330 -8.34 -1.02 21.72
C ILE A 330 -7.41 0.06 21.17
N THR A 331 -7.72 0.61 20.02
CA THR A 331 -6.98 1.70 19.38
C THR A 331 -7.40 3.09 19.87
N GLU A 332 -8.64 3.24 20.39
CA GLU A 332 -9.22 4.49 20.86
C GLU A 332 -9.14 4.64 22.38
N ALA A 333 -9.54 3.61 23.11
CA ALA A 333 -9.66 3.64 24.57
C ALA A 333 -8.38 4.11 25.30
N PRO A 334 -7.14 3.70 24.92
CA PRO A 334 -5.92 4.14 25.59
C PRO A 334 -5.70 5.66 25.52
N TYR A 335 -6.13 6.30 24.43
CA TYR A 335 -6.05 7.75 24.29
C TYR A 335 -6.87 8.47 25.37
N TYR A 336 -8.10 8.05 25.57
CA TYR A 336 -8.98 8.65 26.57
C TYR A 336 -8.54 8.36 28.01
N VAL A 337 -8.08 7.14 28.28
CA VAL A 337 -7.50 6.80 29.61
C VAL A 337 -6.26 7.66 29.93
N LYS A 338 -5.46 7.97 28.93
CA LYS A 338 -4.28 8.84 29.10
C LYS A 338 -4.64 10.29 29.31
N THR A 339 -5.72 10.78 28.67
CA THR A 339 -6.13 12.19 28.69
C THR A 339 -7.09 12.53 29.82
N ASP A 340 -7.81 11.54 30.37
CA ASP A 340 -8.74 11.71 31.50
C ASP A 340 -8.57 10.57 32.51
N SER A 341 -7.95 10.87 33.66
CA SER A 341 -7.70 9.91 34.74
C SER A 341 -8.95 9.36 35.42
N ARG A 342 -10.14 9.92 35.16
CA ARG A 342 -11.42 9.41 35.63
C ARG A 342 -11.85 8.15 34.86
N LEU A 343 -11.20 7.84 33.73
CA LEU A 343 -11.54 6.75 32.83
C LEU A 343 -10.57 5.56 32.97
N ALA A 344 -11.07 4.37 32.64
CA ALA A 344 -10.31 3.13 32.56
C ALA A 344 -10.81 2.27 31.38
N ALA A 345 -9.93 1.44 30.85
CA ALA A 345 -10.22 0.46 29.81
C ALA A 345 -9.76 -0.95 30.29
N PRO A 346 -10.53 -1.65 31.10
CA PRO A 346 -10.10 -2.86 31.80
C PRO A 346 -9.88 -4.07 30.87
N LEU A 347 -10.37 -4.05 29.63
CA LEU A 347 -10.34 -5.17 28.68
C LEU A 347 -9.43 -4.91 27.47
N LEU A 348 -8.39 -4.07 27.62
CA LEU A 348 -7.44 -3.79 26.52
C LEU A 348 -6.65 -5.03 26.07
N ASN A 349 -6.31 -5.93 26.99
CA ASN A 349 -5.55 -7.13 26.70
C ASN A 349 -6.42 -8.32 26.26
N GLU A 350 -7.71 -8.26 26.56
CA GLU A 350 -8.71 -9.29 26.26
C GLU A 350 -9.94 -8.65 25.58
N PRO A 351 -9.78 -8.08 24.38
CA PRO A 351 -10.87 -7.45 23.68
C PRO A 351 -11.92 -8.47 23.23
N PHE A 352 -13.16 -8.05 23.08
CA PHE A 352 -14.26 -8.90 22.64
C PHE A 352 -14.11 -9.43 21.21
N THR A 353 -13.38 -8.72 20.37
CA THR A 353 -13.14 -9.09 18.98
C THR A 353 -11.69 -8.83 18.60
N HIS A 354 -11.23 -9.51 17.54
CA HIS A 354 -9.91 -9.30 16.95
C HIS A 354 -10.06 -8.96 15.47
N GLY A 355 -9.31 -7.99 14.99
CA GLY A 355 -9.34 -7.54 13.61
C GLY A 355 -8.22 -6.59 13.31
N GLN A 356 -8.29 -5.97 12.15
CA GLN A 356 -7.31 -4.97 11.70
C GLN A 356 -8.04 -3.77 11.09
N ILE A 357 -7.37 -2.63 11.12
CA ILE A 357 -7.78 -1.41 10.42
C ILE A 357 -7.07 -1.38 9.07
N GLY A 358 -7.83 -0.99 8.03
CA GLY A 358 -7.36 -0.85 6.66
C GLY A 358 -7.92 0.40 6.00
N VAL A 359 -7.59 0.55 4.72
CA VAL A 359 -8.09 1.59 3.81
C VAL A 359 -9.25 1.03 3.02
N LEU A 360 -10.31 1.81 2.85
CA LEU A 360 -11.52 1.43 2.13
C LEU A 360 -11.58 2.17 0.78
N MET A 361 -11.92 1.45 -0.29
CA MET A 361 -11.98 1.97 -1.66
C MET A 361 -13.17 1.37 -2.41
N GLN A 362 -13.60 2.03 -3.48
CA GLN A 362 -14.62 1.53 -4.39
C GLN A 362 -14.09 0.33 -5.20
N LYS A 363 -14.93 -0.65 -5.52
CA LYS A 363 -14.58 -1.75 -6.44
C LYS A 363 -14.25 -1.23 -7.85
N GLY A 364 -13.38 -1.96 -8.55
CA GLY A 364 -12.88 -1.56 -9.87
C GLY A 364 -11.62 -0.69 -9.81
N GLN A 365 -11.09 -0.42 -8.59
CA GLN A 365 -9.87 0.37 -8.37
C GLN A 365 -8.75 -0.52 -7.83
N GLU A 366 -8.57 -1.71 -8.43
CA GLU A 366 -7.59 -2.70 -8.00
C GLU A 366 -6.15 -2.19 -8.14
N ASP A 367 -5.88 -1.30 -9.11
CA ASP A 367 -4.60 -0.60 -9.28
C ASP A 367 -4.29 0.30 -8.07
N LEU A 368 -5.26 1.08 -7.59
CA LEU A 368 -5.11 1.88 -6.37
C LEU A 368 -4.93 1.00 -5.12
N LEU A 369 -5.71 -0.08 -5.00
CA LEU A 369 -5.56 -1.03 -3.90
C LEU A 369 -4.15 -1.61 -3.84
N GLU A 370 -3.59 -2.01 -4.97
CA GLU A 370 -2.23 -2.55 -5.06
C GLU A 370 -1.18 -1.52 -4.62
N MET A 371 -1.31 -0.26 -5.09
CA MET A 371 -0.41 0.83 -4.67
C MET A 371 -0.53 1.17 -3.18
N VAL A 372 -1.73 1.17 -2.64
CA VAL A 372 -1.96 1.36 -1.20
C VAL A 372 -1.31 0.24 -0.38
N ASN A 373 -1.46 -1.02 -0.80
CA ASN A 373 -0.83 -2.15 -0.13
C ASN A 373 0.70 -2.10 -0.20
N ASN A 374 1.27 -1.69 -1.34
CA ASN A 374 2.71 -1.51 -1.50
C ASN A 374 3.24 -0.38 -0.59
N ALA A 375 2.51 0.73 -0.49
CA ALA A 375 2.85 1.81 0.44
C ALA A 375 2.82 1.34 1.91
N ILE A 376 1.81 0.55 2.29
CA ILE A 376 1.71 -0.04 3.63
C ILE A 376 2.88 -1.00 3.89
N GLU A 377 3.21 -1.87 2.95
CA GLU A 377 4.32 -2.81 3.09
C GLU A 377 5.67 -2.10 3.17
N LYS A 378 5.87 -1.06 2.37
CA LYS A 378 7.05 -0.18 2.48
C LYS A 378 7.16 0.43 3.86
N MET A 379 6.07 1.02 4.39
CA MET A 379 6.06 1.59 5.75
C MET A 379 6.35 0.56 6.84
N LYS A 380 5.96 -0.72 6.65
CA LYS A 380 6.29 -1.82 7.56
C LYS A 380 7.79 -2.14 7.52
N THR A 381 8.35 -2.24 6.32
CA THR A 381 9.74 -2.68 6.10
C THR A 381 10.77 -1.62 6.43
N ASP A 382 10.51 -0.35 6.14
CA ASP A 382 11.42 0.76 6.43
C ASP A 382 11.28 1.34 7.86
N GLY A 383 10.31 0.82 8.64
CA GLY A 383 10.07 1.21 10.02
C GLY A 383 9.22 2.46 10.22
N THR A 384 8.76 3.12 9.15
CA THR A 384 7.88 4.29 9.21
C THR A 384 6.60 3.98 9.99
N LEU A 385 5.97 2.83 9.71
CA LEU A 385 4.74 2.45 10.40
C LEU A 385 4.95 2.25 11.90
N ARG A 386 6.09 1.66 12.31
CA ARG A 386 6.47 1.52 13.72
C ARG A 386 6.62 2.89 14.41
N GLN A 387 7.30 3.83 13.78
CA GLN A 387 7.48 5.19 14.30
C GLN A 387 6.12 5.89 14.48
N LEU A 388 5.19 5.72 13.55
CA LEU A 388 3.84 6.25 13.66
C LEU A 388 3.06 5.63 14.83
N HIS A 389 3.17 4.31 15.05
CA HIS A 389 2.56 3.65 16.21
C HIS A 389 3.09 4.24 17.53
N GLU A 390 4.41 4.40 17.65
CA GLU A 390 5.05 4.99 18.83
C GLU A 390 4.61 6.45 19.05
N LYS A 391 4.57 7.26 17.98
CA LYS A 391 4.12 8.65 18.02
C LYS A 391 2.73 8.81 18.62
N TYR A 392 1.81 7.89 18.27
CA TYR A 392 0.42 7.93 18.71
C TYR A 392 0.13 7.04 19.92
N GLY A 393 1.14 6.40 20.51
CA GLY A 393 0.98 5.52 21.66
C GLY A 393 0.19 4.25 21.37
N LEU A 394 0.19 3.80 20.13
CA LEU A 394 -0.48 2.58 19.67
C LEU A 394 0.46 1.39 19.76
N VAL A 395 -0.09 0.22 20.10
CA VAL A 395 0.72 -1.01 20.19
C VAL A 395 0.97 -1.56 18.78
N PHE A 396 2.24 -1.67 18.41
CA PHE A 396 2.63 -2.31 17.15
C PHE A 396 2.42 -3.82 17.23
N ARG A 397 1.25 -4.28 16.77
CA ARG A 397 0.89 -5.70 16.59
C ARG A 397 0.29 -5.84 15.17
N LEU A 398 1.01 -6.50 14.26
CA LEU A 398 0.54 -6.80 12.89
C LEU A 398 0.75 -8.26 12.58
#